data_ed1ec6b806ec8fd69c62782e4676f56b
#
_entry.id   ed1ec6b806ec8fd69c62782e4676f56b
#
_cell.length_a   1.000
_cell.length_b   1.000
_cell.length_c   1.000
_cell.angle_alpha   90.00
_cell.angle_beta   90.00
_cell.angle_gamma   90.00
#
_symmetry.space_group_name_H-M   'P 1'
#
loop_
_entity.id
_entity.type
_entity.pdbx_description
1 polymer ?
#
loop_
_entity_poly.entity_id
_entity_poly.type
_entity_poly.pdbx_seq_one_letter_code
_entity_poly.pdbx_strand_id
1 'polypeptide(L)'
;LFKVVDRKKELYIHNEEEMRNYILENGVNKLSLLTGNGNNITGNRLLNLVKKVMRIETVLDRFEKEDKNRTVMRVIAGDPAFAPADFQSEESLLKVAKRTRMAVGERIESYRTEPDPEHSSYKLVLDYRMKGQLFTTVIDREIFKSPRFIEIKDLLNQVSVLGEAPYTVVMEDEEKGRKELAGMTALVEYVTAMGQKGLSIQRYKGLGEMNPEQLWETTMNPEKRTLLQVRVDDLVVADEIFTTLMGDHVEPRKEFIYKNALYASNLDV
;
A
#
# COMPACT_ATOMS: atom_id res chain seq x y z
N LEU A 1 -15.99 13.36 1.01
CA LEU A 1 -15.64 14.63 1.65
C LEU A 1 -15.38 14.42 3.14
N PHE A 2 -14.34 15.04 3.68
CA PHE A 2 -14.01 15.00 5.10
C PHE A 2 -14.05 16.39 5.68
N LYS A 3 -14.60 16.52 6.89
CA LYS A 3 -14.45 17.70 7.74
C LYS A 3 -13.41 17.35 8.82
N VAL A 4 -12.37 18.14 8.90
CA VAL A 4 -11.32 18.01 9.92
C VAL A 4 -11.39 19.22 10.83
N VAL A 5 -11.44 19.00 12.13
CA VAL A 5 -11.38 20.03 13.14
C VAL A 5 -10.09 19.84 13.93
N ASP A 6 -9.19 20.82 13.81
CA ASP A 6 -7.98 20.92 14.62
C ASP A 6 -8.10 22.13 15.55
N ARG A 7 -8.31 21.86 16.83
CA ARG A 7 -8.59 22.89 17.86
C ARG A 7 -9.79 23.76 17.48
N LYS A 8 -9.55 24.95 16.89
CA LYS A 8 -10.60 25.90 16.46
C LYS A 8 -10.66 26.08 14.95
N LYS A 9 -9.78 25.39 14.20
CA LYS A 9 -9.76 25.48 12.73
C LYS A 9 -10.56 24.34 12.14
N GLU A 10 -11.47 24.66 11.23
CA GLU A 10 -12.20 23.71 10.41
C GLU A 10 -11.62 23.71 9.00
N LEU A 11 -11.43 22.51 8.44
CA LEU A 11 -10.93 22.29 7.09
C LEU A 11 -11.77 21.23 6.41
N TYR A 12 -12.12 21.45 5.14
CA TYR A 12 -12.77 20.45 4.30
C TYR A 12 -11.75 19.88 3.32
N ILE A 13 -11.70 18.54 3.25
CA ILE A 13 -10.80 17.79 2.41
C ILE A 13 -11.63 16.90 1.48
N HIS A 14 -11.37 16.97 0.17
CA HIS A 14 -12.28 16.43 -0.84
C HIS A 14 -12.18 14.92 -1.04
N ASN A 15 -11.01 14.32 -0.84
CA ASN A 15 -10.79 12.91 -1.11
C ASN A 15 -9.90 12.24 -0.05
N GLU A 16 -9.82 10.91 -0.11
CA GLU A 16 -9.05 10.11 0.84
C GLU A 16 -7.53 10.29 0.70
N GLU A 17 -7.05 10.57 -0.50
CA GLU A 17 -5.62 10.79 -0.72
C GLU A 17 -5.15 12.09 -0.07
N GLU A 18 -5.89 13.18 -0.24
CA GLU A 18 -5.63 14.45 0.43
C GLU A 18 -5.74 14.31 1.95
N MET A 19 -6.76 13.58 2.43
CA MET A 19 -6.92 13.33 3.86
C MET A 19 -5.74 12.55 4.44
N ARG A 20 -5.28 11.52 3.74
CA ARG A 20 -4.11 10.75 4.12
C ARG A 20 -2.85 11.61 4.15
N ASN A 21 -2.64 12.43 3.12
CA ASN A 21 -1.52 13.36 3.05
C ASN A 21 -1.54 14.34 4.22
N TYR A 22 -2.69 14.91 4.54
CA TYR A 22 -2.87 15.83 5.67
C TYR A 22 -2.50 15.17 7.01
N ILE A 23 -2.98 13.95 7.25
CA ILE A 23 -2.65 13.19 8.47
C ILE A 23 -1.15 12.92 8.56
N LEU A 24 -0.53 12.48 7.46
CA LEU A 24 0.90 12.19 7.44
C LEU A 24 1.75 13.43 7.69
N GLU A 25 1.42 14.55 7.06
CA GLU A 25 2.10 15.83 7.26
C GLU A 25 2.00 16.30 8.72
N ASN A 26 0.79 16.22 9.30
CA ASN A 26 0.57 16.56 10.70
C ASN A 26 1.35 15.62 11.66
N GLY A 27 1.46 14.33 11.31
CA GLY A 27 2.23 13.37 12.10
C GLY A 27 3.74 13.60 12.02
N VAL A 28 4.25 13.78 10.81
CA VAL A 28 5.69 13.99 10.57
C VAL A 28 6.19 15.28 11.18
N ASN A 29 5.38 16.33 11.21
CA ASN A 29 5.75 17.62 11.83
C ASN A 29 5.92 17.57 13.35
N LYS A 30 5.49 16.47 13.98
CA LYS A 30 5.60 16.24 15.44
C LYS A 30 6.74 15.29 15.80
N LEU A 31 7.43 14.73 14.80
CA LEU A 31 8.34 13.59 14.98
C LEU A 31 9.67 13.81 14.27
N SER A 32 10.70 13.23 14.85
CA SER A 32 11.96 12.95 14.16
C SER A 32 12.28 11.47 14.24
N LEU A 33 12.89 10.92 13.18
CA LEU A 33 13.29 9.53 13.08
C LEU A 33 14.79 9.40 13.17
N LEU A 34 15.26 8.66 14.17
CA LEU A 34 16.66 8.24 14.28
C LEU A 34 16.79 6.86 13.63
N THR A 35 17.61 6.75 12.60
CA THR A 35 17.93 5.48 11.96
C THR A 35 18.99 4.73 12.77
N GLY A 36 19.08 3.39 12.56
CA GLY A 36 20.14 2.57 13.17
C GLY A 36 21.57 3.06 12.88
N ASN A 37 21.76 3.81 11.79
CA ASN A 37 23.05 4.42 11.42
C ASN A 37 23.28 5.81 12.07
N GLY A 38 22.43 6.24 12.99
CA GLY A 38 22.55 7.51 13.69
C GLY A 38 22.09 8.75 12.90
N ASN A 39 21.53 8.58 11.71
CA ASN A 39 20.99 9.70 10.94
C ASN A 39 19.66 10.15 11.52
N ASN A 40 19.49 11.48 11.66
CA ASN A 40 18.20 12.07 12.02
C ASN A 40 17.45 12.49 10.76
N ILE A 41 16.22 11.99 10.60
CA ILE A 41 15.36 12.27 9.45
C ILE A 41 14.08 12.97 9.92
N THR A 42 13.79 14.15 9.39
CA THR A 42 12.66 15.01 9.78
C THR A 42 11.93 15.59 8.57
N GLY A 43 10.78 16.20 8.80
CA GLY A 43 10.04 17.01 7.83
C GLY A 43 9.76 16.29 6.51
N ASN A 44 9.90 16.98 5.40
CA ASN A 44 9.59 16.45 4.07
C ASN A 44 10.37 15.19 3.69
N ARG A 45 11.59 15.00 4.21
CA ARG A 45 12.37 13.80 3.97
C ARG A 45 11.73 12.59 4.63
N LEU A 46 11.28 12.74 5.87
CA LEU A 46 10.55 11.68 6.58
C LEU A 46 9.20 11.41 5.90
N LEU A 47 8.45 12.45 5.54
CA LEU A 47 7.18 12.32 4.83
C LEU A 47 7.32 11.49 3.54
N ASN A 48 8.32 11.79 2.73
CA ASN A 48 8.56 11.07 1.48
C ASN A 48 8.93 9.60 1.72
N LEU A 49 9.70 9.29 2.76
CA LEU A 49 10.02 7.91 3.13
C LEU A 49 8.78 7.15 3.61
N VAL A 50 7.97 7.76 4.46
CA VAL A 50 6.71 7.16 4.94
C VAL A 50 5.76 6.87 3.77
N LYS A 51 5.60 7.81 2.83
CA LYS A 51 4.79 7.60 1.62
C LYS A 51 5.31 6.43 0.77
N LYS A 52 6.64 6.29 0.62
CA LYS A 52 7.24 5.16 -0.09
C LYS A 52 6.99 3.83 0.62
N VAL A 53 7.13 3.80 1.94
CA VAL A 53 6.80 2.60 2.74
C VAL A 53 5.34 2.22 2.57
N MET A 54 4.41 3.17 2.62
CA MET A 54 2.98 2.90 2.36
C MET A 54 2.75 2.35 0.95
N ARG A 55 3.48 2.86 -0.04
CA ARG A 55 3.39 2.33 -1.40
C ARG A 55 3.91 0.90 -1.50
N ILE A 56 5.00 0.56 -0.78
CA ILE A 56 5.49 -0.82 -0.65
C ILE A 56 4.39 -1.73 -0.10
N GLU A 57 3.72 -1.34 1.00
CA GLU A 57 2.63 -2.12 1.58
C GLU A 57 1.49 -2.34 0.56
N THR A 58 1.09 -1.28 -0.15
CA THR A 58 0.05 -1.37 -1.19
C THR A 58 0.43 -2.36 -2.32
N VAL A 59 1.68 -2.36 -2.74
CA VAL A 59 2.17 -3.29 -3.78
C VAL A 59 2.20 -4.72 -3.24
N LEU A 60 2.63 -4.90 -1.99
CA LEU A 60 2.64 -6.21 -1.32
C LEU A 60 1.22 -6.79 -1.15
N ASP A 61 0.24 -5.97 -0.81
CA ASP A 61 -1.17 -6.39 -0.71
C ASP A 61 -1.71 -6.88 -2.07
N ARG A 62 -1.23 -6.30 -3.17
CA ARG A 62 -1.59 -6.77 -4.52
C ARG A 62 -0.96 -8.12 -4.85
N PHE A 63 0.29 -8.35 -4.43
CA PHE A 63 0.90 -9.68 -4.56
C PHE A 63 0.16 -10.74 -3.75
N GLU A 64 -0.30 -10.39 -2.55
CA GLU A 64 -1.07 -11.32 -1.71
C GLU A 64 -2.41 -11.70 -2.35
N LYS A 65 -3.07 -10.77 -3.04
CA LYS A 65 -4.29 -11.06 -3.85
C LYS A 65 -4.02 -11.98 -5.06
N GLU A 66 -2.77 -12.13 -5.47
CA GLU A 66 -2.30 -13.02 -6.54
C GLU A 66 -1.64 -14.31 -5.99
N ASP A 67 -2.00 -14.71 -4.77
CA ASP A 67 -1.47 -15.89 -4.07
C ASP A 67 0.06 -15.86 -3.87
N LYS A 68 0.67 -14.66 -3.86
CA LYS A 68 2.09 -14.48 -3.57
C LYS A 68 2.29 -13.91 -2.17
N ASN A 69 2.95 -14.66 -1.31
CA ASN A 69 3.16 -14.22 0.08
C ASN A 69 3.92 -12.89 0.16
N ARG A 70 3.31 -11.90 0.82
CA ARG A 70 3.86 -10.53 0.94
C ARG A 70 5.25 -10.48 1.58
N THR A 71 5.51 -11.34 2.60
CA THR A 71 6.81 -11.37 3.29
C THR A 71 7.88 -11.95 2.37
N VAL A 72 7.56 -13.03 1.67
CA VAL A 72 8.43 -13.64 0.66
C VAL A 72 8.76 -12.64 -0.45
N MET A 73 7.74 -11.96 -0.99
CA MET A 73 7.92 -10.98 -2.06
C MET A 73 8.77 -9.79 -1.63
N ARG A 74 8.61 -9.31 -0.40
CA ARG A 74 9.46 -8.25 0.17
C ARG A 74 10.92 -8.68 0.26
N VAL A 75 11.18 -9.88 0.78
CA VAL A 75 12.54 -10.39 0.94
C VAL A 75 13.22 -10.62 -0.41
N ILE A 76 12.53 -11.25 -1.35
CA ILE A 76 13.08 -11.54 -2.68
C ILE A 76 13.33 -10.27 -3.48
N ALA A 77 12.41 -9.31 -3.45
CA ALA A 77 12.60 -8.03 -4.12
C ALA A 77 13.72 -7.19 -3.49
N GLY A 78 13.94 -7.33 -2.18
CA GLY A 78 15.03 -6.68 -1.46
C GLY A 78 16.40 -7.39 -1.59
N ASP A 79 16.45 -8.60 -2.12
CA ASP A 79 17.71 -9.32 -2.31
C ASP A 79 18.46 -8.78 -3.56
N PRO A 80 19.59 -8.06 -3.38
CA PRO A 80 20.33 -7.52 -4.52
C PRO A 80 20.98 -8.59 -5.39
N ALA A 81 21.17 -9.79 -4.85
CA ALA A 81 21.74 -10.92 -5.56
C ALA A 81 20.72 -11.71 -6.38
N PHE A 82 19.41 -11.43 -6.23
CA PHE A 82 18.39 -12.10 -6.99
C PHE A 82 18.26 -11.52 -8.40
N ALA A 83 18.51 -12.36 -9.41
CA ALA A 83 18.60 -11.98 -10.81
C ALA A 83 17.89 -12.98 -11.74
N PRO A 84 17.52 -12.57 -12.98
CA PRO A 84 16.91 -13.47 -13.97
C PRO A 84 17.75 -14.71 -14.29
N ALA A 85 19.07 -14.65 -14.10
CA ALA A 85 19.99 -15.76 -14.33
C ALA A 85 19.79 -16.91 -13.32
N ASP A 86 19.27 -16.62 -12.12
CA ASP A 86 19.04 -17.67 -11.10
C ASP A 86 18.03 -18.73 -11.57
N PHE A 87 17.13 -18.36 -12.47
CA PHE A 87 16.13 -19.29 -13.03
C PHE A 87 16.70 -20.28 -14.06
N GLN A 88 17.95 -20.12 -14.49
CA GLN A 88 18.61 -21.03 -15.38
C GLN A 88 19.21 -22.27 -14.67
N SER A 89 19.34 -22.22 -13.35
CA SER A 89 19.97 -23.25 -12.56
C SER A 89 19.14 -23.58 -11.33
N GLU A 90 18.82 -24.85 -11.16
CA GLU A 90 18.16 -25.37 -9.96
C GLU A 90 18.96 -25.02 -8.69
N GLU A 91 20.28 -25.19 -8.73
CA GLU A 91 21.16 -24.89 -7.60
C GLU A 91 21.11 -23.41 -7.21
N SER A 92 21.08 -22.50 -8.20
CA SER A 92 20.99 -21.06 -7.95
C SER A 92 19.66 -20.70 -7.29
N LEU A 93 18.52 -21.23 -7.77
CA LEU A 93 17.22 -21.01 -7.16
C LEU A 93 17.12 -21.58 -5.75
N LEU A 94 17.72 -22.74 -5.49
CA LEU A 94 17.77 -23.30 -4.14
C LEU A 94 18.58 -22.40 -3.18
N LYS A 95 19.65 -21.75 -3.67
CA LYS A 95 20.37 -20.72 -2.89
C LYS A 95 19.49 -19.51 -2.56
N VAL A 96 18.71 -19.02 -3.54
CA VAL A 96 17.72 -17.96 -3.34
C VAL A 96 16.69 -18.39 -2.28
N ALA A 97 16.11 -19.59 -2.43
CA ALA A 97 15.15 -20.15 -1.48
C ALA A 97 15.71 -20.21 -0.05
N LYS A 98 16.95 -20.67 0.09
CA LYS A 98 17.63 -20.76 1.39
C LYS A 98 17.81 -19.38 2.03
N ARG A 99 18.27 -18.37 1.27
CA ARG A 99 18.39 -16.98 1.76
C ARG A 99 17.02 -16.43 2.18
N THR A 100 16.00 -16.65 1.34
CA THR A 100 14.63 -16.23 1.63
C THR A 100 14.10 -16.88 2.91
N ARG A 101 14.29 -18.19 3.08
CA ARG A 101 13.88 -18.90 4.31
C ARG A 101 14.61 -18.36 5.55
N MET A 102 15.89 -18.08 5.45
CA MET A 102 16.65 -17.50 6.57
C MET A 102 16.11 -16.12 6.97
N ALA A 103 15.72 -15.29 6.01
CA ALA A 103 15.18 -13.95 6.27
C ALA A 103 13.72 -13.95 6.73
N VAL A 104 12.88 -14.87 6.24
CA VAL A 104 11.45 -15.00 6.60
C VAL A 104 11.26 -15.77 7.90
N GLY A 105 12.19 -16.70 8.22
CA GLY A 105 12.14 -17.58 9.38
C GLY A 105 11.31 -18.84 9.17
N GLU A 106 10.88 -19.46 10.26
CA GLU A 106 10.19 -20.75 10.31
C GLU A 106 8.82 -20.79 9.61
N ARG A 107 8.32 -19.66 9.16
CA ARG A 107 7.04 -19.60 8.42
C ARG A 107 7.11 -20.30 7.06
N ILE A 108 8.30 -20.46 6.46
CA ILE A 108 8.51 -21.25 5.26
C ILE A 108 8.80 -22.70 5.71
N GLU A 109 7.83 -23.60 5.49
CA GLU A 109 7.93 -25.02 5.86
C GLU A 109 8.84 -25.77 4.91
N SER A 110 8.62 -25.60 3.61
CA SER A 110 9.41 -26.25 2.57
C SER A 110 9.65 -25.33 1.39
N TYR A 111 10.68 -25.66 0.61
CA TYR A 111 10.92 -25.05 -0.68
C TYR A 111 11.47 -26.10 -1.66
N ARG A 112 11.11 -25.94 -2.91
CA ARG A 112 11.57 -26.79 -4.02
C ARG A 112 11.65 -26.01 -5.30
N THR A 113 12.29 -26.57 -6.27
CA THR A 113 12.30 -26.10 -7.66
C THR A 113 11.46 -27.01 -8.52
N GLU A 114 10.80 -26.48 -9.50
CA GLU A 114 10.05 -27.22 -10.51
C GLU A 114 10.52 -26.78 -11.90
N PRO A 115 10.64 -27.71 -12.87
CA PRO A 115 10.95 -27.35 -14.25
C PRO A 115 9.87 -26.44 -14.83
N ASP A 116 10.29 -25.44 -15.62
CA ASP A 116 9.45 -24.59 -16.45
C ASP A 116 9.78 -24.83 -17.94
N PRO A 117 9.14 -25.83 -18.57
CA PRO A 117 9.44 -26.19 -19.94
C PRO A 117 9.15 -25.08 -20.94
N GLU A 118 8.14 -24.26 -20.66
CA GLU A 118 7.73 -23.15 -21.53
C GLU A 118 8.84 -22.10 -21.71
N HIS A 119 9.61 -21.86 -20.63
CA HIS A 119 10.69 -20.87 -20.63
C HIS A 119 12.09 -21.51 -20.59
N SER A 120 12.19 -22.83 -20.72
CA SER A 120 13.47 -23.56 -20.56
C SER A 120 14.24 -23.15 -19.30
N SER A 121 13.53 -23.07 -18.18
CA SER A 121 14.01 -22.55 -16.90
C SER A 121 13.43 -23.35 -15.74
N TYR A 122 13.62 -22.89 -14.52
CA TYR A 122 13.03 -23.46 -13.31
C TYR A 122 12.10 -22.44 -12.65
N LYS A 123 11.12 -22.91 -11.86
CA LYS A 123 10.28 -22.14 -10.95
C LYS A 123 10.69 -22.41 -9.52
N LEU A 124 10.61 -21.40 -8.68
CA LEU A 124 10.77 -21.52 -7.24
C LEU A 124 9.40 -21.67 -6.58
N VAL A 125 9.22 -22.74 -5.82
CA VAL A 125 7.99 -23.04 -5.07
C VAL A 125 8.31 -22.99 -3.60
N LEU A 126 7.56 -22.19 -2.85
CA LEU A 126 7.71 -21.96 -1.42
C LEU A 126 6.39 -22.28 -0.72
N ASP A 127 6.40 -23.27 0.16
CA ASP A 127 5.26 -23.62 0.98
C ASP A 127 5.38 -22.96 2.35
N TYR A 128 4.35 -22.28 2.79
CA TYR A 128 4.34 -21.56 4.06
C TYR A 128 3.02 -21.72 4.79
N ARG A 129 3.06 -21.64 6.12
CA ARG A 129 1.87 -21.73 6.96
C ARG A 129 1.42 -20.39 7.45
N MET A 130 0.13 -20.09 7.28
CA MET A 130 -0.50 -18.88 7.80
C MET A 130 -1.83 -19.24 8.45
N LYS A 131 -2.03 -18.86 9.73
CA LYS A 131 -3.23 -19.19 10.50
C LYS A 131 -3.62 -20.68 10.49
N GLY A 132 -2.62 -21.55 10.47
CA GLY A 132 -2.82 -23.00 10.48
C GLY A 132 -3.03 -23.64 9.09
N GLN A 133 -3.24 -22.87 8.05
CA GLN A 133 -3.38 -23.36 6.67
C GLN A 133 -2.04 -23.30 5.92
N LEU A 134 -1.84 -24.26 5.04
CA LEU A 134 -0.71 -24.31 4.14
C LEU A 134 -1.04 -23.57 2.85
N PHE A 135 -0.15 -22.68 2.45
CA PHE A 135 -0.22 -21.91 1.21
C PHE A 135 1.06 -22.11 0.41
N THR A 136 0.97 -21.93 -0.89
CA THR A 136 2.10 -22.06 -1.80
C THR A 136 2.29 -20.78 -2.59
N THR A 137 3.49 -20.25 -2.62
CA THR A 137 3.90 -19.15 -3.50
C THR A 137 4.81 -19.70 -4.59
N VAL A 138 4.42 -19.49 -5.84
CA VAL A 138 5.22 -19.86 -7.01
C VAL A 138 5.82 -18.60 -7.62
N ILE A 139 7.12 -18.64 -7.87
CA ILE A 139 7.88 -17.54 -8.48
C ILE A 139 8.60 -18.09 -9.71
N ASP A 140 8.31 -17.54 -10.85
CA ASP A 140 8.90 -17.86 -12.13
C ASP A 140 9.72 -16.67 -12.67
N ARG A 141 10.41 -16.87 -13.79
CA ARG A 141 11.25 -15.85 -14.41
C ARG A 141 10.49 -14.61 -14.84
N GLU A 142 9.20 -14.72 -15.15
CA GLU A 142 8.36 -13.60 -15.61
C GLU A 142 8.15 -12.56 -14.52
N ILE A 143 8.46 -12.89 -13.26
CA ILE A 143 8.41 -11.91 -12.16
C ILE A 143 9.23 -10.65 -12.46
N PHE A 144 10.36 -10.78 -13.17
CA PHE A 144 11.22 -9.64 -13.54
C PHE A 144 10.62 -8.73 -14.61
N LYS A 145 9.60 -9.20 -15.34
CA LYS A 145 8.82 -8.40 -16.29
C LYS A 145 7.61 -7.74 -15.62
N SER A 146 7.26 -8.18 -14.41
CA SER A 146 6.16 -7.62 -13.66
C SER A 146 6.44 -6.16 -13.28
N PRO A 147 5.61 -5.18 -13.73
CA PRO A 147 5.78 -3.79 -13.33
C PRO A 147 5.77 -3.60 -11.80
N ARG A 148 4.99 -4.42 -11.09
CA ARG A 148 4.91 -4.38 -9.62
C ARG A 148 6.20 -4.86 -8.96
N PHE A 149 6.85 -5.88 -9.52
CA PHE A 149 8.12 -6.35 -8.99
C PHE A 149 9.25 -5.34 -9.21
N ILE A 150 9.25 -4.70 -10.36
CA ILE A 150 10.21 -3.61 -10.66
C ILE A 150 9.95 -2.44 -9.71
N GLU A 151 8.69 -2.05 -9.52
CA GLU A 151 8.31 -0.97 -8.61
C GLU A 151 8.74 -1.24 -7.16
N ILE A 152 8.44 -2.44 -6.63
CA ILE A 152 8.79 -2.75 -5.23
C ILE A 152 10.30 -2.82 -5.02
N LYS A 153 11.05 -3.35 -5.99
CA LYS A 153 12.51 -3.39 -5.95
C LYS A 153 13.11 -1.98 -5.88
N ASP A 154 12.61 -1.06 -6.71
CA ASP A 154 13.03 0.34 -6.70
C ASP A 154 12.66 1.04 -5.39
N LEU A 155 11.44 0.87 -4.90
CA LEU A 155 10.99 1.43 -3.63
C LEU A 155 11.81 0.93 -2.44
N LEU A 156 12.13 -0.37 -2.39
CA LEU A 156 12.96 -0.94 -1.32
C LEU A 156 14.38 -0.35 -1.35
N ASN A 157 14.96 -0.15 -2.54
CA ASN A 157 16.22 0.56 -2.66
C ASN A 157 16.14 2.00 -2.13
N GLN A 158 15.08 2.72 -2.46
CA GLN A 158 14.90 4.11 -2.02
C GLN A 158 14.69 4.26 -0.52
N VAL A 159 14.08 3.26 0.15
CA VAL A 159 13.90 3.27 1.61
C VAL A 159 15.06 2.61 2.37
N SER A 160 16.06 2.09 1.70
CA SER A 160 17.24 1.45 2.33
C SER A 160 18.00 2.37 3.29
N VAL A 161 17.87 3.70 3.10
CA VAL A 161 18.40 4.72 4.00
C VAL A 161 17.87 4.60 5.44
N LEU A 162 16.72 3.95 5.65
CA LEU A 162 16.17 3.66 6.98
C LEU A 162 17.05 2.67 7.76
N GLY A 163 17.84 1.85 7.06
CA GLY A 163 18.65 0.80 7.67
C GLY A 163 17.78 -0.34 8.23
N GLU A 164 18.36 -1.11 9.13
CA GLU A 164 17.67 -2.20 9.81
C GLU A 164 16.86 -1.70 11.01
N ALA A 165 15.74 -2.38 11.28
CA ALA A 165 14.96 -2.14 12.49
C ALA A 165 15.72 -2.66 13.74
N PRO A 166 15.42 -2.15 14.95
CA PRO A 166 14.34 -1.21 15.28
C PRO A 166 14.65 0.25 14.91
N TYR A 167 13.59 1.01 14.61
CA TYR A 167 13.68 2.45 14.38
C TYR A 167 13.33 3.22 15.65
N THR A 168 14.05 4.30 15.95
CA THR A 168 13.75 5.15 17.08
C THR A 168 13.08 6.44 16.61
N VAL A 169 11.86 6.71 17.05
CA VAL A 169 11.20 8.01 16.84
C VAL A 169 11.29 8.85 18.10
N VAL A 170 11.48 10.16 17.91
CA VAL A 170 11.55 11.16 18.97
C VAL A 170 10.47 12.20 18.71
N MET A 171 9.69 12.55 19.73
CA MET A 171 8.70 13.64 19.64
C MET A 171 9.37 14.99 19.92
N GLU A 172 9.01 16.02 19.14
CA GLU A 172 9.60 17.36 19.31
C GLU A 172 9.19 18.04 20.63
N ASP A 173 7.95 17.77 21.11
CA ASP A 173 7.38 18.46 22.28
C ASP A 173 7.66 17.77 23.63
N GLU A 174 8.30 16.61 23.65
CA GLU A 174 8.55 15.86 24.89
C GLU A 174 10.02 15.43 24.97
N GLU A 175 10.80 16.06 25.82
CA GLU A 175 12.20 15.69 26.13
C GLU A 175 12.41 14.21 26.54
N LYS A 176 11.33 13.42 26.68
CA LYS A 176 11.35 12.01 27.11
C LYS A 176 10.67 11.05 26.15
N GLY A 177 10.16 11.51 25.01
CA GLY A 177 9.38 10.68 24.10
C GLY A 177 10.21 9.96 23.05
N ARG A 178 11.06 9.01 23.45
CA ARG A 178 11.66 8.05 22.50
C ARG A 178 10.81 6.79 22.45
N LYS A 179 10.52 6.33 21.24
CA LYS A 179 9.82 5.06 21.02
C LYS A 179 10.53 4.24 19.97
N GLU A 180 10.78 2.98 20.29
CA GLU A 180 11.31 2.02 19.33
C GLU A 180 10.18 1.37 18.55
N LEU A 181 10.37 1.25 17.25
CA LEU A 181 9.43 0.69 16.29
C LEU A 181 10.06 -0.51 15.61
N ALA A 182 9.33 -1.62 15.59
CA ALA A 182 9.84 -2.91 15.15
C ALA A 182 10.11 -3.01 13.63
N GLY A 183 9.65 -2.05 12.83
CA GLY A 183 9.83 -2.07 11.38
C GLY A 183 9.08 -0.96 10.65
N MET A 184 9.12 -1.04 9.32
CA MET A 184 8.54 -0.03 8.42
C MET A 184 7.03 0.15 8.62
N THR A 185 6.28 -0.95 8.77
CA THR A 185 4.83 -0.92 9.00
C THR A 185 4.51 -0.18 10.29
N ALA A 186 5.22 -0.51 11.38
CA ALA A 186 5.06 0.16 12.68
C ALA A 186 5.39 1.67 12.60
N LEU A 187 6.35 2.06 11.75
CA LEU A 187 6.65 3.47 11.50
C LEU A 187 5.46 4.20 10.85
N VAL A 188 4.86 3.62 9.82
CA VAL A 188 3.67 4.20 9.14
C VAL A 188 2.50 4.33 10.11
N GLU A 189 2.20 3.26 10.86
CA GLU A 189 1.12 3.24 11.85
C GLU A 189 1.32 4.32 12.92
N TYR A 190 2.55 4.45 13.42
CA TYR A 190 2.87 5.43 14.45
C TYR A 190 2.75 6.87 13.95
N VAL A 191 3.30 7.18 12.76
CA VAL A 191 3.17 8.50 12.14
C VAL A 191 1.70 8.85 11.89
N THR A 192 0.92 7.89 11.40
CA THR A 192 -0.52 8.07 11.16
C THR A 192 -1.28 8.36 12.46
N ALA A 193 -1.03 7.56 13.50
CA ALA A 193 -1.66 7.76 14.81
C ALA A 193 -1.31 9.12 15.43
N MET A 194 -0.04 9.54 15.31
CA MET A 194 0.39 10.87 15.77
C MET A 194 -0.21 12.00 14.95
N GLY A 195 -0.41 11.79 13.65
CA GLY A 195 -1.07 12.74 12.78
C GLY A 195 -2.56 12.92 13.10
N GLN A 196 -3.24 11.87 13.50
CA GLN A 196 -4.65 11.89 13.91
C GLN A 196 -4.85 12.45 15.33
N LYS A 197 -3.82 12.41 16.18
CA LYS A 197 -3.93 12.84 17.58
C LYS A 197 -4.33 14.29 17.69
N GLY A 198 -5.50 14.53 18.33
CA GLY A 198 -6.07 15.86 18.53
C GLY A 198 -6.95 16.37 17.38
N LEU A 199 -7.14 15.57 16.33
CA LEU A 199 -8.08 15.88 15.25
C LEU A 199 -9.44 15.24 15.52
N SER A 200 -10.52 16.00 15.22
CA SER A 200 -11.85 15.43 15.04
C SER A 200 -12.10 15.30 13.54
N ILE A 201 -12.36 14.10 13.06
CA ILE A 201 -12.54 13.80 11.64
C ILE A 201 -13.94 13.27 11.44
N GLN A 202 -14.71 13.94 10.57
CA GLN A 202 -16.04 13.51 10.14
C GLN A 202 -16.00 13.25 8.64
N ARG A 203 -16.42 12.04 8.23
CA ARG A 203 -16.58 11.69 6.81
C ARG A 203 -18.05 11.88 6.42
N TYR A 204 -18.29 12.64 5.34
CA TYR A 204 -19.60 12.76 4.73
C TYR A 204 -19.72 11.78 3.57
N LYS A 205 -20.71 10.91 3.60
CA LYS A 205 -21.02 9.94 2.54
C LYS A 205 -22.00 10.53 1.52
N GLY A 206 -22.83 11.48 1.95
CA GLY A 206 -23.82 12.14 1.10
C GLY A 206 -24.11 13.57 1.54
N LEU A 207 -24.68 14.35 0.64
CA LEU A 207 -25.03 15.76 0.88
C LEU A 207 -26.12 15.93 1.94
N GLY A 208 -26.97 14.90 2.15
CA GLY A 208 -28.02 14.93 3.18
C GLY A 208 -27.50 14.92 4.62
N GLU A 209 -26.22 14.61 4.83
CA GLU A 209 -25.59 14.66 6.15
C GLU A 209 -25.10 16.07 6.53
N MET A 210 -25.19 17.02 5.60
CA MET A 210 -24.69 18.39 5.77
C MET A 210 -25.81 19.34 6.14
N ASN A 211 -25.52 20.27 7.06
CA ASN A 211 -26.38 21.41 7.28
C ASN A 211 -26.24 22.45 6.13
N PRO A 212 -27.14 23.44 6.01
CA PRO A 212 -27.11 24.40 4.92
C PRO A 212 -25.79 25.17 4.79
N GLU A 213 -25.16 25.54 5.90
CA GLU A 213 -23.88 26.28 5.91
C GLU A 213 -22.73 25.42 5.38
N GLN A 214 -22.69 24.14 5.79
CA GLN A 214 -21.68 23.19 5.31
C GLN A 214 -21.86 22.91 3.82
N LEU A 215 -23.10 22.76 3.37
CA LEU A 215 -23.43 22.55 1.96
C LEU A 215 -23.01 23.77 1.12
N TRP A 216 -23.30 24.96 1.61
CA TRP A 216 -22.86 26.21 0.97
C TRP A 216 -21.34 26.25 0.83
N GLU A 217 -20.63 26.06 1.95
CA GLU A 217 -19.16 26.17 2.02
C GLU A 217 -18.45 25.19 1.08
N THR A 218 -18.98 23.96 0.94
CA THR A 218 -18.31 22.87 0.26
C THR A 218 -18.70 22.69 -1.21
N THR A 219 -19.95 23.04 -1.58
CA THR A 219 -20.48 22.70 -2.91
C THR A 219 -21.11 23.84 -3.66
N MET A 220 -21.58 24.87 -2.97
CA MET A 220 -22.36 25.94 -3.59
C MET A 220 -21.58 27.27 -3.77
N ASN A 221 -20.66 27.56 -2.86
CA ASN A 221 -19.90 28.81 -2.88
C ASN A 221 -19.07 28.94 -4.17
N PRO A 222 -19.32 29.95 -5.04
CA PRO A 222 -18.62 30.12 -6.31
C PRO A 222 -17.10 30.22 -6.19
N GLU A 223 -16.59 30.74 -5.06
CA GLU A 223 -15.15 30.89 -4.83
C GLU A 223 -14.43 29.63 -4.47
N LYS A 224 -15.16 28.62 -3.93
CA LYS A 224 -14.57 27.38 -3.38
C LYS A 224 -15.00 26.12 -4.10
N ARG A 225 -16.15 26.15 -4.78
CA ARG A 225 -16.69 24.97 -5.46
C ARG A 225 -15.82 24.57 -6.64
N THR A 226 -15.73 23.27 -6.84
CA THR A 226 -15.14 22.67 -8.05
C THR A 226 -16.26 22.23 -8.98
N LEU A 227 -16.21 22.67 -10.23
CA LEU A 227 -17.13 22.25 -11.28
C LEU A 227 -16.45 21.18 -12.14
N LEU A 228 -17.14 20.06 -12.36
CA LEU A 228 -16.71 19.01 -13.26
C LEU A 228 -17.59 19.01 -14.52
N GLN A 229 -16.97 19.10 -15.69
CA GLN A 229 -17.67 18.91 -16.94
C GLN A 229 -17.76 17.42 -17.26
N VAL A 230 -18.98 16.88 -17.26
CA VAL A 230 -19.22 15.49 -17.69
C VAL A 230 -19.27 15.44 -19.22
N ARG A 231 -18.50 14.56 -19.82
CA ARG A 231 -18.51 14.28 -21.26
C ARG A 231 -18.71 12.79 -21.47
N VAL A 232 -19.37 12.46 -22.56
CA VAL A 232 -19.51 11.07 -23.02
C VAL A 232 -18.63 10.94 -24.24
N ASP A 233 -17.56 10.18 -24.13
CA ASP A 233 -16.61 9.98 -25.25
C ASP A 233 -17.13 8.93 -26.24
N ASP A 234 -17.80 7.90 -25.72
CA ASP A 234 -18.43 6.84 -26.51
C ASP A 234 -19.83 6.53 -25.95
N LEU A 235 -20.86 6.80 -26.79
CA LEU A 235 -22.24 6.58 -26.40
C LEU A 235 -22.59 5.09 -26.23
N VAL A 236 -22.01 4.21 -27.07
CA VAL A 236 -22.30 2.78 -27.03
C VAL A 236 -21.73 2.17 -25.74
N VAL A 237 -20.47 2.45 -25.46
CA VAL A 237 -19.81 1.99 -24.23
C VAL A 237 -20.52 2.52 -22.97
N ALA A 238 -20.95 3.77 -22.99
CA ALA A 238 -21.70 4.35 -21.88
C ALA A 238 -23.04 3.64 -21.68
N ASP A 239 -23.80 3.38 -22.76
CA ASP A 239 -25.08 2.68 -22.69
C ASP A 239 -24.91 1.24 -22.19
N GLU A 240 -23.90 0.52 -22.66
CA GLU A 240 -23.56 -0.81 -22.17
C GLU A 240 -23.26 -0.84 -20.66
N ILE A 241 -22.48 0.12 -20.18
CA ILE A 241 -22.16 0.23 -18.75
C ILE A 241 -23.41 0.53 -17.92
N PHE A 242 -24.25 1.50 -18.36
CA PHE A 242 -25.49 1.82 -17.66
C PHE A 242 -26.45 0.63 -17.67
N THR A 243 -26.61 -0.05 -18.80
CA THR A 243 -27.46 -1.25 -18.91
C THR A 243 -26.96 -2.39 -18.01
N THR A 244 -25.65 -2.59 -17.94
CA THR A 244 -25.04 -3.63 -17.10
C THR A 244 -25.21 -3.32 -15.62
N LEU A 245 -24.92 -2.08 -15.19
CA LEU A 245 -24.87 -1.73 -13.78
C LEU A 245 -26.25 -1.34 -13.20
N MET A 246 -27.14 -0.75 -13.99
CA MET A 246 -28.41 -0.21 -13.57
C MET A 246 -29.63 -0.85 -14.25
N GLY A 247 -29.44 -1.76 -15.22
CA GLY A 247 -30.52 -2.50 -15.87
C GLY A 247 -31.18 -3.53 -14.96
N ASP A 248 -32.33 -4.06 -15.39
CA ASP A 248 -33.15 -4.99 -14.62
C ASP A 248 -32.52 -6.39 -14.47
N HIS A 249 -31.59 -6.75 -15.36
CA HIS A 249 -30.94 -8.05 -15.36
C HIS A 249 -29.80 -8.13 -14.33
N VAL A 250 -29.88 -9.09 -13.41
CA VAL A 250 -28.90 -9.26 -12.32
C VAL A 250 -27.62 -9.94 -12.78
N GLU A 251 -27.73 -10.95 -13.66
CA GLU A 251 -26.58 -11.78 -14.06
C GLU A 251 -25.44 -10.98 -14.72
N PRO A 252 -25.67 -10.07 -15.70
CA PRO A 252 -24.59 -9.26 -16.28
C PRO A 252 -23.88 -8.39 -15.25
N ARG A 253 -24.62 -7.84 -14.28
CA ARG A 253 -24.09 -7.01 -13.18
C ARG A 253 -23.21 -7.85 -12.25
N LYS A 254 -23.68 -9.03 -11.85
CA LYS A 254 -22.95 -9.97 -11.01
C LYS A 254 -21.63 -10.39 -11.69
N GLU A 255 -21.67 -10.72 -12.97
CA GLU A 255 -20.51 -11.09 -13.75
C GLU A 255 -19.50 -9.93 -13.85
N PHE A 256 -19.98 -8.71 -14.10
CA PHE A 256 -19.16 -7.51 -14.12
C PHE A 256 -18.45 -7.28 -12.78
N ILE A 257 -19.20 -7.36 -11.66
CA ILE A 257 -18.65 -7.21 -10.30
C ILE A 257 -17.58 -8.27 -10.06
N TYR A 258 -17.84 -9.52 -10.43
CA TYR A 258 -16.91 -10.62 -10.22
C TYR A 258 -15.60 -10.43 -11.01
N LYS A 259 -15.70 -10.07 -12.27
CA LYS A 259 -14.55 -9.80 -13.14
C LYS A 259 -13.69 -8.62 -12.65
N ASN A 260 -14.33 -7.62 -12.05
CA ASN A 260 -13.66 -6.39 -11.64
C ASN A 260 -13.37 -6.31 -10.13
N ALA A 261 -13.66 -7.36 -9.36
CA ALA A 261 -13.51 -7.37 -7.90
C ALA A 261 -12.07 -7.04 -7.41
N LEU A 262 -11.05 -7.49 -8.16
CA LEU A 262 -9.65 -7.22 -7.84
C LEU A 262 -9.23 -5.76 -8.05
N TYR A 263 -9.98 -5.02 -8.88
CA TYR A 263 -9.74 -3.60 -9.18
C TYR A 263 -10.55 -2.67 -8.29
N ALA A 264 -11.52 -3.21 -7.56
CA ALA A 264 -12.36 -2.42 -6.67
C ALA A 264 -11.52 -1.78 -5.57
N SER A 265 -11.72 -0.48 -5.34
CA SER A 265 -11.10 0.30 -4.29
C SER A 265 -12.13 1.25 -3.68
N ASN A 266 -11.89 1.69 -2.45
CA ASN A 266 -12.75 2.65 -1.74
C ASN A 266 -14.20 2.16 -1.59
N LEU A 267 -14.38 0.86 -1.35
CA LEU A 267 -15.70 0.30 -1.04
C LEU A 267 -16.19 0.85 0.29
N ASP A 268 -17.42 1.36 0.28
CA ASP A 268 -18.08 1.91 1.45
C ASP A 268 -18.86 0.78 2.13
N VAL A 269 -18.17 -0.01 2.94
CA VAL A 269 -18.70 -1.16 3.68
C VAL A 269 -18.69 -0.92 5.16
#